data_fa21021148c412dc305df2cca64e1cc6
#
_entry.id   fa21021148c412dc305df2cca64e1cc6
#
_cell.length_a   1.000
_cell.length_b   1.000
_cell.length_c   1.000
_cell.angle_alpha   90.00
_cell.angle_beta   90.00
_cell.angle_gamma   90.00
#
_symmetry.space_group_name_H-M   'P 1'
#
loop_
_entity.id
_entity.type
_entity.pdbx_description
1 polymer ?
#
loop_
_entity_poly.entity_id
_entity_poly.type
_entity_poly.pdbx_seq_one_letter_code
_entity_poly.pdbx_strand_id
1 'polypeptide(L)'
;MARSRLDIELVNRGLIPSREKAKVAVLAGKVMVNGQKAAKPSDWVRPEDELSVSEPEKYVSRGGFKLEHAIHSFGIKLSESTVALDIGASTGGFTDCLLQEGAGKVYAIDVGQGQLAWKLRQDERVVVMERLNARFLDRSHFDEQFRGADIIVVDCSFISLRLILPPLIPFLKPYGRIVALIKPQFEAGKGEVARGKGVISNPEIHQRVLVELEEFCKTLSSIRWGQVVESPLLGPAGNKEFLVYLDTEKSSS
;
A
#
# COMPACT_ATOMS: atom_id res chain seq x y z
N MET A 1 -31.28 34.69 -9.51
CA MET A 1 -31.71 33.38 -8.99
C MET A 1 -31.27 33.25 -7.53
N ALA A 2 -32.02 32.56 -6.70
CA ALA A 2 -31.71 32.44 -5.27
C ALA A 2 -30.51 31.56 -5.04
N ARG A 3 -29.57 31.97 -4.20
CA ARG A 3 -28.46 31.17 -3.73
C ARG A 3 -28.97 30.09 -2.76
N SER A 4 -28.35 28.92 -2.79
CA SER A 4 -28.63 27.79 -1.88
C SER A 4 -27.38 27.47 -1.05
N ARG A 5 -27.57 26.88 0.12
CA ARG A 5 -26.43 26.35 0.88
C ARG A 5 -25.84 25.11 0.17
N LEU A 6 -24.53 24.99 0.20
CA LEU A 6 -23.82 23.90 -0.47
C LEU A 6 -24.29 22.53 0.01
N ASP A 7 -24.46 22.33 1.34
CA ASP A 7 -24.92 21.05 1.91
C ASP A 7 -26.34 20.67 1.44
N ILE A 8 -27.18 21.65 1.13
CA ILE A 8 -28.54 21.44 0.61
C ILE A 8 -28.48 21.21 -0.91
N GLU A 9 -27.71 22.04 -1.62
CA GLU A 9 -27.62 21.98 -3.08
C GLU A 9 -27.04 20.66 -3.60
N LEU A 10 -26.05 20.10 -2.88
CA LEU A 10 -25.50 18.77 -3.17
C LEU A 10 -26.56 17.67 -3.16
N VAL A 11 -27.51 17.76 -2.23
CA VAL A 11 -28.65 16.82 -2.15
C VAL A 11 -29.67 17.10 -3.24
N ASN A 12 -30.03 18.38 -3.47
CA ASN A 12 -30.98 18.76 -4.50
C ASN A 12 -30.56 18.33 -5.91
N ARG A 13 -29.25 18.39 -6.21
CA ARG A 13 -28.68 17.92 -7.49
C ARG A 13 -28.45 16.40 -7.53
N GLY A 14 -28.79 15.66 -6.48
CA GLY A 14 -28.59 14.20 -6.43
C GLY A 14 -27.13 13.75 -6.34
N LEU A 15 -26.20 14.66 -6.06
CA LEU A 15 -24.77 14.37 -5.95
C LEU A 15 -24.43 13.62 -4.65
N ILE A 16 -25.22 13.83 -3.59
CA ILE A 16 -25.06 13.16 -2.30
C ILE A 16 -26.45 12.82 -1.74
N PRO A 17 -26.64 11.63 -1.15
CA PRO A 17 -27.97 11.13 -0.79
C PRO A 17 -28.60 11.79 0.44
N SER A 18 -27.83 12.50 1.28
CA SER A 18 -28.38 13.19 2.45
C SER A 18 -27.52 14.38 2.88
N ARG A 19 -28.14 15.35 3.56
CA ARG A 19 -27.49 16.56 4.05
C ARG A 19 -26.35 16.25 5.05
N GLU A 20 -26.52 15.24 5.89
CA GLU A 20 -25.47 14.83 6.85
C GLU A 20 -24.24 14.29 6.10
N LYS A 21 -24.44 13.44 5.09
CA LYS A 21 -23.35 12.96 4.22
C LYS A 21 -22.70 14.09 3.43
N ALA A 22 -23.48 15.09 2.99
CA ALA A 22 -22.95 16.27 2.32
C ALA A 22 -22.03 17.09 3.23
N LYS A 23 -22.40 17.30 4.48
CA LYS A 23 -21.52 17.97 5.46
C LYS A 23 -20.20 17.21 5.65
N VAL A 24 -20.28 15.90 5.84
CA VAL A 24 -19.08 15.06 5.98
C VAL A 24 -18.19 15.13 4.74
N ALA A 25 -18.76 15.06 3.54
CA ALA A 25 -18.02 15.13 2.28
C ALA A 25 -17.31 16.50 2.10
N VAL A 26 -17.98 17.61 2.42
CA VAL A 26 -17.36 18.93 2.37
C VAL A 26 -16.23 19.07 3.38
N LEU A 27 -16.44 18.65 4.63
CA LEU A 27 -15.42 18.71 5.68
C LEU A 27 -14.21 17.80 5.36
N ALA A 28 -14.46 16.67 4.72
CA ALA A 28 -13.42 15.78 4.21
C ALA A 28 -12.72 16.33 2.94
N GLY A 29 -13.16 17.47 2.43
CA GLY A 29 -12.60 18.12 1.26
C GLY A 29 -12.81 17.38 -0.05
N LYS A 30 -13.87 16.60 -0.15
CA LYS A 30 -14.26 15.82 -1.34
C LYS A 30 -15.15 16.59 -2.31
N VAL A 31 -15.59 17.81 -1.95
CA VAL A 31 -16.49 18.63 -2.75
C VAL A 31 -15.73 19.78 -3.38
N MET A 32 -15.93 19.96 -4.69
CA MET A 32 -15.40 21.09 -5.45
C MET A 32 -16.55 21.97 -5.91
N VAL A 33 -16.33 23.28 -5.90
CA VAL A 33 -17.21 24.31 -6.45
C VAL A 33 -16.41 25.08 -7.50
N ASN A 34 -16.82 25.03 -8.75
CA ASN A 34 -16.11 25.66 -9.87
C ASN A 34 -14.61 25.29 -9.92
N GLY A 35 -14.29 23.99 -9.69
CA GLY A 35 -12.93 23.49 -9.68
C GLY A 35 -12.11 23.82 -8.43
N GLN A 36 -12.66 24.53 -7.45
CA GLN A 36 -12.00 24.85 -6.19
C GLN A 36 -12.60 24.05 -5.04
N LYS A 37 -11.75 23.63 -4.09
CA LYS A 37 -12.18 22.87 -2.91
C LYS A 37 -13.11 23.72 -2.04
N ALA A 38 -14.29 23.18 -1.75
CA ALA A 38 -15.26 23.83 -0.87
C ALA A 38 -14.73 23.96 0.56
N ALA A 39 -14.91 25.12 1.19
CA ALA A 39 -14.40 25.40 2.53
C ALA A 39 -15.35 24.92 3.63
N LYS A 40 -16.65 25.20 3.48
CA LYS A 40 -17.66 24.94 4.52
C LYS A 40 -18.97 24.40 3.94
N PRO A 41 -19.66 23.47 4.63
CA PRO A 41 -20.97 22.97 4.20
C PRO A 41 -22.04 24.07 4.10
N SER A 42 -21.86 25.18 4.83
CA SER A 42 -22.76 26.31 4.85
C SER A 42 -22.51 27.35 3.76
N ASP A 43 -21.46 27.18 2.95
CA ASP A 43 -21.15 28.12 1.87
C ASP A 43 -22.34 28.26 0.91
N TRP A 44 -22.54 29.47 0.36
CA TRP A 44 -23.63 29.76 -0.55
C TRP A 44 -23.14 29.53 -2.00
N VAL A 45 -23.88 28.72 -2.73
CA VAL A 45 -23.64 28.42 -4.14
C VAL A 45 -24.80 28.94 -4.99
N ARG A 46 -24.54 29.22 -6.25
CA ARG A 46 -25.52 29.67 -7.25
C ARG A 46 -25.97 28.44 -8.08
N PRO A 47 -27.17 28.55 -8.71
CA PRO A 47 -27.62 27.49 -9.60
C PRO A 47 -26.64 27.16 -10.76
N GLU A 48 -25.93 28.18 -11.24
CA GLU A 48 -24.94 28.10 -12.32
C GLU A 48 -23.56 27.54 -11.88
N ASP A 49 -23.28 27.48 -10.56
CA ASP A 49 -22.00 26.96 -10.07
C ASP A 49 -21.88 25.47 -10.37
N GLU A 50 -20.73 25.07 -10.88
CA GLU A 50 -20.40 23.66 -11.10
C GLU A 50 -20.06 23.01 -9.76
N LEU A 51 -20.80 21.97 -9.41
CA LEU A 51 -20.54 21.16 -8.21
C LEU A 51 -20.06 19.78 -8.60
N SER A 52 -18.94 19.35 -8.05
CA SER A 52 -18.47 17.97 -8.21
C SER A 52 -18.08 17.38 -6.86
N VAL A 53 -18.28 16.08 -6.73
CA VAL A 53 -17.91 15.29 -5.56
C VAL A 53 -16.88 14.27 -6.01
N SER A 54 -15.72 14.30 -5.39
CA SER A 54 -14.70 13.28 -5.66
C SER A 54 -15.23 11.91 -5.23
N GLU A 55 -15.13 10.95 -6.10
CA GLU A 55 -15.41 9.56 -5.71
C GLU A 55 -14.52 9.14 -4.55
N PRO A 56 -14.99 8.25 -3.67
CA PRO A 56 -14.12 7.66 -2.66
C PRO A 56 -12.91 7.04 -3.35
N GLU A 57 -11.72 7.35 -2.89
CA GLU A 57 -10.53 6.63 -3.37
C GLU A 57 -10.73 5.13 -3.11
N LYS A 58 -10.39 4.30 -4.10
CA LYS A 58 -10.52 2.84 -3.99
C LYS A 58 -9.80 2.29 -2.76
N TYR A 59 -8.64 2.84 -2.45
CA TYR A 59 -7.81 2.45 -1.30
C TYR A 59 -7.54 3.63 -0.37
N VAL A 60 -7.21 3.34 0.89
CA VAL A 60 -6.86 4.37 1.90
C VAL A 60 -5.60 5.16 1.56
N SER A 61 -4.78 4.68 0.62
CA SER A 61 -3.62 5.39 0.08
C SER A 61 -3.25 4.88 -1.30
N ARG A 62 -2.41 5.64 -2.02
CA ARG A 62 -1.91 5.29 -3.35
C ARG A 62 -1.16 3.95 -3.40
N GLY A 63 -0.62 3.50 -2.24
CA GLY A 63 0.03 2.19 -2.13
C GLY A 63 -0.85 1.03 -2.62
N GLY A 64 -2.16 1.07 -2.35
CA GLY A 64 -3.10 0.04 -2.79
C GLY A 64 -3.07 -0.23 -4.29
N PHE A 65 -2.95 0.80 -5.11
CA PHE A 65 -2.84 0.64 -6.58
C PHE A 65 -1.54 -0.03 -7.01
N LYS A 66 -0.44 0.14 -6.26
CA LYS A 66 0.83 -0.56 -6.55
C LYS A 66 0.68 -2.05 -6.34
N LEU A 67 0.10 -2.45 -5.20
CA LEU A 67 -0.10 -3.86 -4.88
C LEU A 67 -1.14 -4.50 -5.81
N GLU A 68 -2.23 -3.80 -6.11
CA GLU A 68 -3.23 -4.26 -7.09
C GLU A 68 -2.58 -4.58 -8.44
N HIS A 69 -1.73 -3.67 -8.93
CA HIS A 69 -0.98 -3.88 -10.18
C HIS A 69 -0.12 -5.15 -10.09
N ALA A 70 0.60 -5.37 -8.98
CA ALA A 70 1.41 -6.56 -8.78
C ALA A 70 0.56 -7.84 -8.74
N ILE A 71 -0.55 -7.84 -7.98
CA ILE A 71 -1.46 -8.99 -7.86
C ILE A 71 -1.97 -9.39 -9.25
N HIS A 72 -2.41 -8.44 -10.05
CA HIS A 72 -2.92 -8.72 -11.40
C HIS A 72 -1.80 -9.15 -12.36
N SER A 73 -0.65 -8.48 -12.34
CA SER A 73 0.48 -8.79 -13.24
C SER A 73 1.09 -10.17 -12.96
N PHE A 74 1.11 -10.59 -11.71
CA PHE A 74 1.67 -11.88 -11.29
C PHE A 74 0.62 -12.99 -11.22
N GLY A 75 -0.65 -12.69 -11.51
CA GLY A 75 -1.74 -13.67 -11.46
C GLY A 75 -2.00 -14.24 -10.05
N ILE A 76 -1.76 -13.42 -9.01
CA ILE A 76 -1.94 -13.84 -7.61
C ILE A 76 -3.45 -13.92 -7.32
N LYS A 77 -3.88 -15.04 -6.76
CA LYS A 77 -5.25 -15.23 -6.29
C LYS A 77 -5.25 -15.31 -4.78
N LEU A 78 -6.08 -14.51 -4.14
CA LEU A 78 -6.33 -14.50 -2.70
C LEU A 78 -7.72 -15.05 -2.41
N SER A 79 -7.95 -15.50 -1.19
CA SER A 79 -9.23 -16.05 -0.73
C SER A 79 -9.40 -15.81 0.77
N GLU A 80 -10.58 -16.07 1.30
CA GLU A 80 -10.87 -15.96 2.73
C GLU A 80 -9.97 -16.82 3.64
N SER A 81 -9.32 -17.84 3.09
CA SER A 81 -8.33 -18.63 3.81
C SER A 81 -6.92 -18.04 3.77
N THR A 82 -6.69 -17.00 2.97
CA THR A 82 -5.37 -16.37 2.82
C THR A 82 -5.01 -15.57 4.06
N VAL A 83 -3.85 -15.89 4.65
CA VAL A 83 -3.21 -15.12 5.72
C VAL A 83 -2.07 -14.30 5.12
N ALA A 84 -2.11 -13.00 5.32
CA ALA A 84 -1.12 -12.07 4.78
C ALA A 84 -0.35 -11.34 5.88
N LEU A 85 0.93 -11.01 5.64
CA LEU A 85 1.68 -10.02 6.39
C LEU A 85 1.90 -8.78 5.50
N ASP A 86 1.57 -7.60 6.00
CA ASP A 86 1.86 -6.31 5.36
C ASP A 86 2.98 -5.62 6.14
N ILE A 87 4.18 -5.59 5.56
CA ILE A 87 5.40 -5.07 6.17
C ILE A 87 5.64 -3.65 5.72
N GLY A 88 5.55 -2.70 6.67
CA GLY A 88 5.55 -1.27 6.39
C GLY A 88 4.14 -0.77 6.04
N ALA A 89 3.15 -1.21 6.79
CA ALA A 89 1.74 -0.97 6.48
C ALA A 89 1.36 0.53 6.40
N SER A 90 2.00 1.39 7.19
CA SER A 90 1.77 2.85 7.20
C SER A 90 0.27 3.19 7.27
N THR A 91 -0.27 3.92 6.29
CA THR A 91 -1.72 4.24 6.22
C THR A 91 -2.59 3.01 5.91
N GLY A 92 -2.00 1.91 5.42
CA GLY A 92 -2.71 0.65 5.14
C GLY A 92 -3.10 0.46 3.67
N GLY A 93 -2.42 1.10 2.72
CA GLY A 93 -2.75 0.93 1.31
C GLY A 93 -2.65 -0.51 0.83
N PHE A 94 -1.58 -1.22 1.22
CA PHE A 94 -1.41 -2.64 0.89
C PHE A 94 -2.40 -3.52 1.67
N THR A 95 -2.59 -3.26 2.96
CA THR A 95 -3.61 -3.94 3.78
C THR A 95 -5.00 -3.84 3.16
N ASP A 96 -5.42 -2.64 2.76
CA ASP A 96 -6.73 -2.38 2.13
C ASP A 96 -6.88 -3.14 0.80
N CYS A 97 -5.81 -3.17 -0.01
CA CYS A 97 -5.79 -3.93 -1.25
C CYS A 97 -5.91 -5.44 -0.99
N LEU A 98 -5.14 -6.00 -0.06
CA LEU A 98 -5.22 -7.42 0.30
C LEU A 98 -6.63 -7.83 0.72
N LEU A 99 -7.29 -7.00 1.54
CA LEU A 99 -8.66 -7.26 2.01
C LEU A 99 -9.68 -7.19 0.87
N GLN A 100 -9.55 -6.22 -0.04
CA GLN A 100 -10.43 -6.08 -1.20
C GLN A 100 -10.22 -7.20 -2.23
N GLU A 101 -9.00 -7.72 -2.36
CA GLU A 101 -8.66 -8.87 -3.19
C GLU A 101 -9.01 -10.23 -2.52
N GLY A 102 -9.60 -10.21 -1.31
CA GLY A 102 -10.22 -11.38 -0.68
C GLY A 102 -9.39 -12.04 0.42
N ALA A 103 -8.31 -11.44 0.91
CA ALA A 103 -7.56 -11.99 2.03
C ALA A 103 -8.43 -12.07 3.30
N GLY A 104 -8.40 -13.23 3.98
CA GLY A 104 -9.20 -13.47 5.19
C GLY A 104 -8.55 -12.95 6.47
N LYS A 105 -7.21 -12.78 6.50
CA LYS A 105 -6.50 -12.20 7.64
C LYS A 105 -5.25 -11.45 7.19
N VAL A 106 -5.05 -10.23 7.72
CA VAL A 106 -3.89 -9.41 7.43
C VAL A 106 -3.25 -8.92 8.73
N TYR A 107 -1.99 -9.24 8.95
CA TYR A 107 -1.18 -8.67 10.02
C TYR A 107 -0.48 -7.42 9.46
N ALA A 108 -0.94 -6.25 9.86
CA ALA A 108 -0.40 -4.95 9.45
C ALA A 108 0.73 -4.51 10.38
N ILE A 109 1.96 -4.61 9.93
CA ILE A 109 3.18 -4.45 10.73
C ILE A 109 3.87 -3.15 10.34
N ASP A 110 4.11 -2.26 11.31
CA ASP A 110 4.81 -1.00 11.09
C ASP A 110 5.64 -0.57 12.32
N VAL A 111 6.75 0.12 12.07
CA VAL A 111 7.57 0.73 13.13
C VAL A 111 6.90 1.98 13.72
N GLY A 112 6.03 2.63 12.98
CA GLY A 112 5.24 3.78 13.39
C GLY A 112 4.11 3.41 14.34
N GLN A 113 3.36 4.41 14.75
CA GLN A 113 2.17 4.26 15.58
C GLN A 113 1.07 5.20 15.13
N GLY A 114 -0.18 4.73 15.16
CA GLY A 114 -1.36 5.55 14.86
C GLY A 114 -1.52 5.92 13.40
N GLN A 115 -0.75 5.31 12.48
CA GLN A 115 -0.78 5.65 11.06
C GLN A 115 -1.86 4.92 10.27
N LEU A 116 -2.16 3.68 10.65
CA LEU A 116 -3.13 2.85 9.94
C LEU A 116 -4.52 3.52 9.94
N ALA A 117 -5.16 3.58 8.80
CA ALA A 117 -6.47 4.20 8.62
C ALA A 117 -7.52 3.58 9.54
N TRP A 118 -8.41 4.42 10.11
CA TRP A 118 -9.39 4.00 11.10
C TRP A 118 -10.29 2.87 10.62
N LYS A 119 -10.73 2.89 9.35
CA LYS A 119 -11.57 1.82 8.79
C LYS A 119 -10.89 0.45 8.83
N LEU A 120 -9.55 0.39 8.66
CA LEU A 120 -8.78 -0.85 8.71
C LEU A 120 -8.55 -1.33 10.13
N ARG A 121 -8.41 -0.41 11.09
CA ARG A 121 -8.33 -0.77 12.52
C ARG A 121 -9.61 -1.38 13.07
N GLN A 122 -10.75 -1.09 12.43
CA GLN A 122 -12.06 -1.63 12.80
C GLN A 122 -12.41 -2.92 12.06
N ASP A 123 -11.63 -3.34 11.07
CA ASP A 123 -11.88 -4.57 10.32
C ASP A 123 -11.35 -5.76 11.11
N GLU A 124 -12.24 -6.70 11.45
CA GLU A 124 -11.93 -7.89 12.27
C GLU A 124 -10.86 -8.79 11.62
N ARG A 125 -10.65 -8.68 10.32
CA ARG A 125 -9.61 -9.40 9.57
C ARG A 125 -8.22 -8.81 9.75
N VAL A 126 -8.10 -7.60 10.34
CA VAL A 126 -6.82 -6.88 10.48
C VAL A 126 -6.30 -7.00 11.90
N VAL A 127 -5.07 -7.51 12.02
CA VAL A 127 -4.30 -7.48 13.26
C VAL A 127 -3.27 -6.37 13.18
N VAL A 128 -3.42 -5.33 13.99
CA VAL A 128 -2.53 -4.15 13.99
C VAL A 128 -1.32 -4.41 14.87
N MET A 129 -0.12 -4.36 14.29
CA MET A 129 1.16 -4.60 14.98
C MET A 129 2.07 -3.39 14.79
N GLU A 130 1.88 -2.37 15.60
CA GLU A 130 2.63 -1.11 15.56
C GLU A 130 3.84 -1.12 16.50
N ARG A 131 4.77 -0.17 16.29
CA ARG A 131 6.06 -0.07 17.03
C ARG A 131 6.91 -1.33 16.89
N LEU A 132 6.74 -2.07 15.81
CA LEU A 132 7.43 -3.32 15.57
C LEU A 132 8.33 -3.21 14.35
N ASN A 133 9.63 -3.39 14.57
CA ASN A 133 10.60 -3.44 13.48
C ASN A 133 10.64 -4.86 12.91
N ALA A 134 10.25 -5.01 11.65
CA ALA A 134 10.17 -6.29 10.96
C ALA A 134 11.51 -7.06 10.90
N ARG A 135 12.65 -6.39 11.08
CA ARG A 135 13.97 -7.05 11.21
C ARG A 135 14.08 -7.94 12.46
N PHE A 136 13.29 -7.65 13.47
CA PHE A 136 13.29 -8.35 14.75
C PHE A 136 11.97 -9.08 15.00
N LEU A 137 11.26 -9.37 13.90
CA LEU A 137 10.03 -10.14 13.99
C LEU A 137 10.35 -11.57 14.43
N ASP A 138 9.61 -12.04 15.43
CA ASP A 138 9.70 -13.40 15.92
C ASP A 138 8.29 -13.99 16.17
N ARG A 139 8.24 -15.29 16.47
CA ARG A 139 6.98 -16.02 16.63
C ARG A 139 6.12 -15.51 17.80
N SER A 140 6.72 -14.94 18.84
CA SER A 140 6.01 -14.44 20.02
C SER A 140 5.16 -13.20 19.73
N HIS A 141 5.42 -12.51 18.64
CA HIS A 141 4.61 -11.37 18.22
C HIS A 141 3.23 -11.77 17.65
N PHE A 142 3.03 -13.03 17.31
CA PHE A 142 1.80 -13.54 16.70
C PHE A 142 0.96 -14.31 17.71
N ASP A 143 -0.34 -14.33 17.47
CA ASP A 143 -1.27 -15.16 18.22
C ASP A 143 -0.98 -16.68 18.04
N GLU A 144 -1.57 -17.49 18.92
CA GLU A 144 -1.37 -18.96 18.89
C GLU A 144 -1.94 -19.61 17.64
N GLN A 145 -2.86 -18.93 16.92
CA GLN A 145 -3.50 -19.46 15.71
C GLN A 145 -2.66 -19.22 14.46
N PHE A 146 -1.68 -18.32 14.50
CA PHE A 146 -0.82 -18.06 13.36
C PHE A 146 0.00 -19.31 12.99
N ARG A 147 -0.10 -19.76 11.75
CA ARG A 147 0.61 -20.95 11.19
C ARG A 147 1.52 -20.58 10.03
N GLY A 148 1.84 -19.31 9.86
CA GLY A 148 2.58 -18.75 8.72
C GLY A 148 1.67 -18.01 7.76
N ALA A 149 2.29 -17.25 6.87
CA ALA A 149 1.63 -16.44 5.86
C ALA A 149 1.62 -17.13 4.49
N ASP A 150 0.51 -17.01 3.79
CA ASP A 150 0.39 -17.41 2.38
C ASP A 150 1.03 -16.38 1.47
N ILE A 151 1.01 -15.11 1.91
CA ILE A 151 1.63 -13.99 1.21
C ILE A 151 2.22 -12.99 2.21
N ILE A 152 3.41 -12.49 1.91
CA ILE A 152 4.01 -11.33 2.58
C ILE A 152 4.15 -10.22 1.57
N VAL A 153 3.64 -9.02 1.89
CA VAL A 153 3.84 -7.83 1.07
C VAL A 153 4.77 -6.85 1.80
N VAL A 154 5.65 -6.18 1.06
CA VAL A 154 6.70 -5.32 1.66
C VAL A 154 6.72 -3.97 0.97
N ASP A 155 6.42 -2.90 1.72
CA ASP A 155 6.57 -1.50 1.29
C ASP A 155 7.35 -0.69 2.35
N CYS A 156 8.60 -1.08 2.60
CA CYS A 156 9.46 -0.38 3.56
C CYS A 156 10.19 0.79 2.93
N SER A 157 10.41 1.87 3.71
CA SER A 157 11.22 3.01 3.31
C SER A 157 12.47 3.11 4.18
N PHE A 158 13.55 3.71 3.60
CA PHE A 158 14.83 3.97 4.27
C PHE A 158 15.60 2.71 4.69
N ILE A 159 15.31 1.57 4.10
CA ILE A 159 15.98 0.30 4.37
C ILE A 159 16.04 -0.53 3.08
N SER A 160 17.14 -1.27 2.90
CA SER A 160 17.30 -2.21 1.79
C SER A 160 16.50 -3.49 2.04
N LEU A 161 15.93 -4.08 0.98
CA LEU A 161 15.29 -5.40 1.01
C LEU A 161 16.25 -6.50 1.48
N ARG A 162 17.56 -6.33 1.29
CA ARG A 162 18.59 -7.27 1.78
C ARG A 162 18.55 -7.45 3.30
N LEU A 163 18.05 -6.46 4.03
CA LEU A 163 17.93 -6.50 5.50
C LEU A 163 16.52 -6.93 5.96
N ILE A 164 15.52 -6.79 5.09
CA ILE A 164 14.12 -7.09 5.42
C ILE A 164 13.72 -8.50 5.01
N LEU A 165 14.15 -8.98 3.84
CA LEU A 165 13.71 -10.28 3.34
C LEU A 165 14.14 -11.46 4.23
N PRO A 166 15.41 -11.59 4.68
CA PRO A 166 15.84 -12.75 5.45
C PRO A 166 15.01 -13.05 6.70
N PRO A 167 14.71 -12.05 7.59
CA PRO A 167 13.92 -12.32 8.78
C PRO A 167 12.45 -12.64 8.49
N LEU A 168 11.93 -12.38 7.28
CA LEU A 168 10.54 -12.66 6.92
C LEU A 168 10.32 -14.08 6.41
N ILE A 169 11.33 -14.70 5.80
CA ILE A 169 11.24 -16.04 5.20
C ILE A 169 10.70 -17.10 6.17
N PRO A 170 11.12 -17.16 7.43
CA PRO A 170 10.61 -18.17 8.39
C PRO A 170 9.11 -18.08 8.67
N PHE A 171 8.47 -16.98 8.30
CA PHE A 171 7.02 -16.78 8.48
C PHE A 171 6.19 -17.20 7.27
N LEU A 172 6.82 -17.56 6.15
CA LEU A 172 6.11 -18.09 4.99
C LEU A 172 5.67 -19.54 5.24
N LYS A 173 4.47 -19.85 4.80
CA LYS A 173 4.05 -21.25 4.62
C LYS A 173 4.78 -21.90 3.43
N PRO A 174 4.79 -23.23 3.34
CA PRO A 174 5.14 -23.91 2.08
C PRO A 174 4.30 -23.34 0.93
N TYR A 175 4.93 -23.06 -0.21
CA TYR A 175 4.34 -22.36 -1.37
C TYR A 175 3.88 -20.92 -1.09
N GLY A 176 4.32 -20.35 0.03
CA GLY A 176 4.13 -18.94 0.32
C GLY A 176 4.89 -18.04 -0.66
N ARG A 177 4.46 -16.81 -0.78
CA ARG A 177 5.01 -15.85 -1.74
C ARG A 177 5.28 -14.51 -1.08
N ILE A 178 6.21 -13.75 -1.65
CA ILE A 178 6.47 -12.36 -1.25
C ILE A 178 6.23 -11.46 -2.46
N VAL A 179 5.57 -10.34 -2.25
CA VAL A 179 5.55 -9.20 -3.19
C VAL A 179 6.25 -8.04 -2.52
N ALA A 180 7.42 -7.65 -3.01
CA ALA A 180 8.19 -6.57 -2.41
C ALA A 180 8.34 -5.39 -3.35
N LEU A 181 8.17 -4.18 -2.82
CA LEU A 181 8.42 -2.94 -3.54
C LEU A 181 9.92 -2.61 -3.47
N ILE A 182 10.58 -2.63 -4.62
CA ILE A 182 11.97 -2.23 -4.80
C ILE A 182 12.03 -0.74 -5.01
N LYS A 183 12.75 -0.04 -4.16
CA LYS A 183 12.98 1.39 -4.22
C LYS A 183 14.45 1.66 -4.51
N PRO A 184 14.84 1.95 -5.76
CA PRO A 184 16.26 2.08 -6.14
C PRO A 184 17.05 3.02 -5.26
N GLN A 185 16.44 4.08 -4.74
CA GLN A 185 17.07 5.04 -3.85
C GLN A 185 17.48 4.46 -2.47
N PHE A 186 16.94 3.30 -2.08
CA PHE A 186 17.31 2.61 -0.84
C PHE A 186 18.20 1.39 -1.08
N GLU A 187 18.42 1.03 -2.34
CA GLU A 187 19.25 -0.09 -2.76
C GLU A 187 20.59 0.34 -3.38
N ALA A 188 20.60 1.50 -4.06
CA ALA A 188 21.78 2.06 -4.70
C ALA A 188 22.79 2.64 -3.70
N GLY A 189 24.01 2.87 -4.16
CA GLY A 189 25.07 3.46 -3.35
C GLY A 189 24.77 4.89 -2.90
N LYS A 190 25.17 5.24 -1.66
CA LYS A 190 24.93 6.58 -1.09
C LYS A 190 25.39 7.73 -2.00
N GLY A 191 26.51 7.56 -2.72
CA GLY A 191 27.03 8.58 -3.64
C GLY A 191 26.14 8.80 -4.87
N GLU A 192 25.46 7.78 -5.34
CA GLU A 192 24.53 7.87 -6.49
C GLU A 192 23.24 8.58 -6.07
N VAL A 193 22.72 8.23 -4.91
CA VAL A 193 21.54 8.87 -4.31
C VAL A 193 21.81 10.36 -4.06
N ALA A 194 23.00 10.70 -3.53
CA ALA A 194 23.39 12.08 -3.26
C ALA A 194 23.48 12.91 -4.54
N ARG A 195 24.09 12.37 -5.62
CA ARG A 195 24.17 13.04 -6.94
C ARG A 195 22.80 13.36 -7.51
N GLY A 196 21.84 12.45 -7.33
CA GLY A 196 20.45 12.62 -7.77
C GLY A 196 19.55 13.38 -6.79
N LYS A 197 20.10 13.97 -5.71
CA LYS A 197 19.32 14.63 -4.65
C LYS A 197 18.17 13.77 -4.11
N GLY A 198 18.42 12.47 -3.95
CA GLY A 198 17.43 11.51 -3.49
C GLY A 198 16.62 10.84 -4.60
N VAL A 199 16.81 11.24 -5.86
CA VAL A 199 16.12 10.63 -7.01
C VAL A 199 17.12 9.87 -7.88
N ILE A 200 16.83 8.61 -8.14
CA ILE A 200 17.55 7.77 -9.10
C ILE A 200 16.74 7.76 -10.39
N SER A 201 17.23 8.47 -11.42
CA SER A 201 16.59 8.56 -12.74
C SER A 201 17.31 7.78 -13.84
N ASN A 202 18.57 7.34 -13.59
CA ASN A 202 19.35 6.61 -14.57
C ASN A 202 18.86 5.15 -14.70
N PRO A 203 18.39 4.71 -15.90
CA PRO A 203 17.92 3.34 -16.13
C PRO A 203 18.99 2.26 -15.89
N GLU A 204 20.28 2.56 -16.12
CA GLU A 204 21.37 1.61 -15.86
C GLU A 204 21.51 1.30 -14.36
N ILE A 205 21.29 2.31 -13.50
CA ILE A 205 21.28 2.11 -12.04
C ILE A 205 20.08 1.27 -11.63
N HIS A 206 18.91 1.52 -12.24
CA HIS A 206 17.72 0.69 -11.99
C HIS A 206 18.01 -0.77 -12.33
N GLN A 207 18.50 -1.04 -13.54
CA GLN A 207 18.82 -2.40 -13.99
C GLN A 207 19.86 -3.08 -13.09
N ARG A 208 20.92 -2.37 -12.73
CA ARG A 208 21.94 -2.89 -11.82
C ARG A 208 21.35 -3.25 -10.46
N VAL A 209 20.51 -2.39 -9.88
CA VAL A 209 19.83 -2.64 -8.59
C VAL A 209 18.98 -3.92 -8.67
N LEU A 210 18.23 -4.11 -9.76
CA LEU A 210 17.44 -5.32 -9.94
C LEU A 210 18.32 -6.58 -10.01
N VAL A 211 19.40 -6.54 -10.80
CA VAL A 211 20.35 -7.66 -10.91
C VAL A 211 21.01 -7.96 -9.56
N GLU A 212 21.48 -6.94 -8.86
CA GLU A 212 22.12 -7.13 -7.55
C GLU A 212 21.16 -7.69 -6.49
N LEU A 213 19.88 -7.33 -6.52
CA LEU A 213 18.88 -7.91 -5.62
C LEU A 213 18.54 -9.35 -6.01
N GLU A 214 18.46 -9.65 -7.31
CA GLU A 214 18.28 -11.03 -7.79
C GLU A 214 19.42 -11.94 -7.33
N GLU A 215 20.68 -11.50 -7.52
CA GLU A 215 21.85 -12.25 -7.05
C GLU A 215 21.85 -12.43 -5.53
N PHE A 216 21.45 -11.39 -4.79
CA PHE A 216 21.26 -11.53 -3.34
C PHE A 216 20.18 -12.57 -3.01
N CYS A 217 19.03 -12.55 -3.67
CA CYS A 217 17.96 -13.52 -3.43
C CYS A 217 18.40 -14.95 -3.72
N LYS A 218 19.28 -15.19 -4.71
CA LYS A 218 19.87 -16.52 -5.00
C LYS A 218 20.71 -17.05 -3.83
N THR A 219 21.22 -16.18 -2.95
CA THR A 219 21.92 -16.62 -1.73
C THR A 219 20.96 -17.08 -0.63
N LEU A 220 19.67 -16.80 -0.75
CA LEU A 220 18.64 -17.18 0.18
C LEU A 220 18.00 -18.49 -0.29
N SER A 221 18.46 -19.63 0.24
CA SER A 221 18.12 -20.98 -0.22
C SER A 221 16.63 -21.34 -0.20
N SER A 222 15.79 -20.49 0.40
CA SER A 222 14.37 -20.80 0.63
C SER A 222 13.41 -20.01 -0.27
N ILE A 223 13.91 -19.08 -1.09
CA ILE A 223 13.09 -18.28 -1.99
C ILE A 223 13.70 -18.21 -3.39
N ARG A 224 12.83 -18.12 -4.38
CA ARG A 224 13.20 -17.96 -5.79
C ARG A 224 12.77 -16.58 -6.27
N TRP A 225 13.66 -15.91 -7.02
CA TRP A 225 13.34 -14.68 -7.73
C TRP A 225 12.46 -14.99 -8.93
N GLY A 226 11.32 -14.36 -9.00
CA GLY A 226 10.35 -14.50 -10.07
C GLY A 226 10.28 -13.29 -10.98
N GLN A 227 9.07 -12.86 -11.28
CA GLN A 227 8.82 -11.73 -12.18
C GLN A 227 9.04 -10.38 -11.48
N VAL A 228 9.42 -9.38 -12.28
CA VAL A 228 9.51 -7.97 -11.86
C VAL A 228 8.66 -7.13 -12.80
N VAL A 229 7.89 -6.20 -12.23
CA VAL A 229 7.12 -5.19 -12.98
C VAL A 229 7.43 -3.79 -12.46
N GLU A 230 7.38 -2.79 -13.34
CA GLU A 230 7.48 -1.39 -12.92
C GLU A 230 6.20 -1.00 -12.17
N SER A 231 6.33 -0.26 -11.09
CA SER A 231 5.18 0.27 -10.34
C SER A 231 4.40 1.25 -11.22
N PRO A 232 3.05 1.20 -11.21
CA PRO A 232 2.22 2.14 -11.99
C PRO A 232 2.30 3.58 -11.45
N LEU A 233 2.88 3.75 -10.27
CA LEU A 233 3.00 5.03 -9.59
C LEU A 233 4.45 5.29 -9.20
N LEU A 234 4.89 6.52 -9.40
CA LEU A 234 6.17 6.98 -8.85
C LEU A 234 6.10 7.12 -7.33
N GLY A 235 7.24 6.93 -6.67
CA GLY A 235 7.41 7.25 -5.27
C GLY A 235 7.20 8.75 -4.98
N PRO A 236 7.06 9.14 -3.69
CA PRO A 236 6.74 10.54 -3.30
C PRO A 236 7.71 11.59 -3.84
N ALA A 237 9.00 11.24 -3.98
CA ALA A 237 10.03 12.12 -4.53
C ALA A 237 10.19 12.01 -6.06
N GLY A 238 9.33 11.25 -6.75
CA GLY A 238 9.40 11.04 -8.19
C GLY A 238 10.29 9.86 -8.62
N ASN A 239 10.77 9.05 -7.71
CA ASN A 239 11.53 7.85 -8.03
C ASN A 239 10.67 6.81 -8.74
N LYS A 240 11.21 6.16 -9.78
CA LYS A 240 10.70 4.90 -10.27
C LYS A 240 10.86 3.83 -9.21
N GLU A 241 9.86 2.98 -9.09
CA GLU A 241 9.82 1.85 -8.18
C GLU A 241 9.43 0.58 -8.94
N PHE A 242 9.79 -0.57 -8.43
CA PHE A 242 9.49 -1.86 -9.06
C PHE A 242 8.87 -2.79 -8.04
N LEU A 243 8.06 -3.72 -8.51
CA LEU A 243 7.49 -4.78 -7.69
C LEU A 243 8.08 -6.11 -8.13
N VAL A 244 8.58 -6.87 -7.18
CA VAL A 244 9.14 -8.21 -7.42
C VAL A 244 8.25 -9.25 -6.77
N TYR A 245 8.05 -10.35 -7.51
CA TYR A 245 7.44 -11.57 -7.02
C TYR A 245 8.53 -12.56 -6.63
N LEU A 246 8.46 -13.07 -5.40
CA LEU A 246 9.31 -14.14 -4.92
C LEU A 246 8.41 -15.28 -4.42
N ASP A 247 8.81 -16.52 -4.63
CA ASP A 247 8.10 -17.68 -4.08
C ASP A 247 9.05 -18.63 -3.34
N THR A 248 8.49 -19.45 -2.47
CA THR A 248 9.24 -20.54 -1.86
C THR A 248 9.31 -21.70 -2.84
N GLU A 249 10.50 -22.27 -3.03
CA GLU A 249 10.67 -23.51 -3.78
C GLU A 249 9.89 -24.65 -3.12
N LYS A 250 9.48 -25.63 -3.95
CA LYS A 250 9.08 -26.94 -3.42
C LYS A 250 10.24 -27.48 -2.59
N SER A 251 10.02 -27.74 -1.29
CA SER A 251 10.93 -28.61 -0.56
C SER A 251 11.01 -29.91 -1.37
N SER A 252 12.15 -30.12 -2.01
CA SER A 252 12.46 -31.42 -2.61
C SER A 252 12.53 -32.41 -1.45
N SER A 253 11.44 -33.14 -1.22
CA SER A 253 11.34 -34.24 -0.27
C SER A 253 12.08 -35.44 -0.81
#